data_abaa519db3b3350ba85909e3dc039329
#
_entry.id   abaa519db3b3350ba85909e3dc039329
#
_cell.length_a   1.000
_cell.length_b   1.000
_cell.length_c   1.000
_cell.angle_alpha   90.00
_cell.angle_beta   90.00
_cell.angle_gamma   90.00
#
_symmetry.space_group_name_H-M   'P 1'
#
loop_
_entity.id
_entity.type
_entity.pdbx_description
1 polymer ?
#
loop_
_entity_poly.entity_id
_entity_poly.type
_entity_poly.pdbx_seq_one_letter_code
_entity_poly.pdbx_strand_id
1 'polypeptide(L)'
;MDPEKDRFPRAIVWTPIPVLTWLIPCIGHMGICDSTGRSHDFVGRGVINIDRLAFGRPLLYAPVDSSILFECYDLKYDEEIHAADNHFKSQMHNLLTNNCHHHVAMCLHEPNAFAVWIMFWRNARLAPNRVR
;
A
#
# COMPACT_ATOMS: atom_id res chain seq x y z
N MET A 1 6.81 13.31 -6.46
CA MET A 1 6.30 12.12 -7.18
C MET A 1 7.17 11.85 -8.40
N ASP A 2 7.52 10.63 -8.64
CA ASP A 2 8.30 10.23 -9.82
C ASP A 2 7.63 9.02 -10.48
N PRO A 3 6.63 9.24 -11.35
CA PRO A 3 5.88 8.15 -11.96
C PRO A 3 6.70 7.21 -12.84
N GLU A 4 7.80 7.71 -13.40
CA GLU A 4 8.69 6.89 -14.23
C GLU A 4 9.37 5.80 -13.41
N LYS A 5 9.69 6.09 -12.15
CA LYS A 5 10.28 5.15 -11.21
C LYS A 5 9.25 4.49 -10.30
N ASP A 6 7.96 4.70 -10.57
CA ASP A 6 6.84 4.21 -9.75
C ASP A 6 6.92 4.68 -8.30
N ARG A 7 7.37 5.91 -8.08
CA ARG A 7 7.51 6.48 -6.75
C ARG A 7 6.42 7.51 -6.47
N PHE A 8 5.60 7.21 -5.48
CA PHE A 8 4.47 8.02 -5.09
C PHE A 8 4.59 8.33 -3.58
N PRO A 9 5.40 9.34 -3.19
CA PRO A 9 5.67 9.61 -1.78
C PRO A 9 4.40 9.75 -0.95
N ARG A 10 4.39 9.09 0.20
CA ARG A 10 3.29 9.14 1.17
C ARG A 10 1.93 8.79 0.54
N ALA A 11 1.91 7.76 -0.27
CA ALA A 11 0.68 7.31 -0.93
C ALA A 11 0.47 5.81 -0.76
N ILE A 12 -0.79 5.41 -0.75
CA ILE A 12 -1.16 4.01 -0.91
C ILE A 12 -1.19 3.73 -2.40
N VAL A 13 -0.64 2.61 -2.83
CA VAL A 13 -0.61 2.19 -4.22
C VAL A 13 -1.37 0.89 -4.41
N TRP A 14 -1.90 0.68 -5.62
CA TRP A 14 -2.72 -0.48 -5.92
C TRP A 14 -2.41 -1.00 -7.31
N THR A 15 -2.33 -2.32 -7.43
CA THR A 15 -2.19 -3.00 -8.72
C THR A 15 -3.27 -4.06 -8.88
N PRO A 16 -3.76 -4.30 -10.13
CA PRO A 16 -4.66 -5.41 -10.36
C PRO A 16 -3.94 -6.75 -10.19
N ILE A 17 -4.64 -7.74 -9.65
CA ILE A 17 -4.16 -9.11 -9.57
C ILE A 17 -4.72 -9.85 -10.79
N PRO A 18 -3.87 -10.46 -11.64
CA PRO A 18 -4.36 -11.14 -12.83
C PRO A 18 -5.45 -12.16 -12.50
N VAL A 19 -6.47 -12.22 -13.35
CA VAL A 19 -7.66 -13.07 -13.21
C VAL A 19 -8.58 -12.64 -12.07
N LEU A 20 -8.08 -12.46 -10.84
CA LEU A 20 -8.91 -12.13 -9.69
C LEU A 20 -9.57 -10.75 -9.86
N THR A 21 -8.84 -9.76 -10.32
CA THR A 21 -9.38 -8.42 -10.56
C THR A 21 -10.39 -8.42 -11.72
N TRP A 22 -10.25 -9.32 -12.69
CA TRP A 22 -11.23 -9.44 -13.76
C TRP A 22 -12.59 -9.92 -13.24
N LEU A 23 -12.59 -10.83 -12.27
CA LEU A 23 -13.81 -11.38 -11.69
C LEU A 23 -14.43 -10.42 -10.68
N ILE A 24 -13.59 -9.76 -9.87
CA ILE A 24 -14.02 -8.82 -8.84
C ILE A 24 -13.13 -7.57 -8.96
N PRO A 25 -13.57 -6.55 -9.73
CA PRO A 25 -12.71 -5.41 -10.09
C PRO A 25 -12.18 -4.59 -8.92
N CYS A 26 -12.82 -4.61 -7.76
CA CYS A 26 -12.35 -3.84 -6.60
C CYS A 26 -11.32 -4.60 -5.76
N ILE A 27 -11.00 -5.85 -6.08
CA ILE A 27 -10.00 -6.62 -5.37
C ILE A 27 -8.68 -6.53 -6.14
N GLY A 28 -7.64 -6.13 -5.44
CA GLY A 28 -6.30 -6.02 -6.01
C GLY A 28 -5.25 -6.04 -4.91
N HIS A 29 -4.01 -5.84 -5.30
CA HIS A 29 -2.88 -5.83 -4.37
C HIS A 29 -2.56 -4.40 -3.94
N MET A 30 -2.39 -4.20 -2.64
CA MET A 30 -2.16 -2.88 -2.06
C MET A 30 -0.79 -2.82 -1.39
N GLY A 31 -0.13 -1.70 -1.55
CA GLY A 31 1.09 -1.37 -0.84
C GLY A 31 1.05 0.06 -0.35
N ILE A 32 2.06 0.48 0.39
CA ILE A 32 2.18 1.85 0.87
C ILE A 32 3.58 2.36 0.53
N CYS A 33 3.67 3.61 0.08
CA CYS A 33 4.95 4.23 -0.21
C CYS A 33 5.41 5.08 0.97
N ASP A 34 6.71 5.01 1.25
CA ASP A 34 7.35 5.84 2.28
C ASP A 34 7.51 7.30 1.80
N SER A 35 8.17 8.12 2.58
CA SER A 35 8.35 9.54 2.25
C SER A 35 9.20 9.77 1.01
N THR A 36 10.04 8.81 0.63
CA THR A 36 10.84 8.89 -0.60
C THR A 36 10.10 8.33 -1.81
N GLY A 37 8.96 7.70 -1.60
CA GLY A 37 8.15 7.11 -2.65
C GLY A 37 8.39 5.63 -2.92
N ARG A 38 9.25 4.98 -2.14
CA ARG A 38 9.47 3.55 -2.29
C ARG A 38 8.30 2.77 -1.72
N SER A 39 7.77 1.84 -2.51
CA SER A 39 6.65 1.01 -2.08
C SER A 39 7.08 -0.08 -1.11
N HIS A 40 6.21 -0.39 -0.15
CA HIS A 40 6.34 -1.50 0.78
C HIS A 40 5.07 -2.32 0.69
N ASP A 41 5.17 -3.59 0.35
CA ASP A 41 4.00 -4.44 0.22
C ASP A 41 4.25 -5.83 0.81
N PHE A 42 3.23 -6.35 1.47
CA PHE A 42 3.29 -7.67 2.09
C PHE A 42 2.77 -8.71 1.11
N VAL A 43 3.62 -9.69 0.78
CA VAL A 43 3.29 -10.73 -0.21
C VAL A 43 3.13 -12.12 0.38
N GLY A 44 3.20 -12.23 1.72
CA GLY A 44 3.02 -13.50 2.42
C GLY A 44 4.32 -14.15 2.84
N ARG A 45 4.23 -15.14 3.73
CA ARG A 45 5.38 -15.88 4.26
C ARG A 45 6.51 -14.99 4.79
N GLY A 46 6.15 -13.87 5.41
CA GLY A 46 7.13 -12.97 5.97
C GLY A 46 7.90 -12.14 4.95
N VAL A 47 7.45 -12.07 3.71
CA VAL A 47 8.14 -11.31 2.66
C VAL A 47 7.52 -9.93 2.52
N ILE A 48 8.36 -8.90 2.65
CA ILE A 48 8.02 -7.51 2.34
C ILE A 48 8.86 -7.11 1.13
N ASN A 49 8.20 -6.73 0.04
CA ASN A 49 8.88 -6.14 -1.10
C ASN A 49 9.07 -4.64 -0.87
N ILE A 50 10.22 -4.13 -1.28
CA ILE A 50 10.51 -2.69 -1.19
C ILE A 50 10.88 -2.19 -2.59
N ASP A 51 10.25 -1.10 -2.99
CA ASP A 51 10.45 -0.41 -4.27
C ASP A 51 10.01 -1.23 -5.50
N ARG A 52 9.31 -2.34 -5.28
CA ARG A 52 8.78 -3.16 -6.39
C ARG A 52 7.56 -3.95 -5.91
N LEU A 53 6.40 -3.59 -6.40
CA LEU A 53 5.16 -4.29 -6.07
C LEU A 53 5.12 -5.70 -6.67
N ALA A 54 4.48 -6.62 -5.95
CA ALA A 54 4.42 -8.03 -6.34
C ALA A 54 3.76 -8.28 -7.70
N PHE A 55 2.76 -7.48 -8.06
CA PHE A 55 1.97 -7.70 -9.28
C PHE A 55 2.20 -6.62 -10.33
N GLY A 56 3.35 -5.96 -10.28
CA GLY A 56 3.74 -5.00 -11.29
C GLY A 56 3.60 -3.55 -10.86
N ARG A 57 3.58 -2.66 -11.84
CA ARG A 57 3.59 -1.23 -11.59
C ARG A 57 2.25 -0.74 -11.05
N PRO A 58 2.23 0.26 -10.17
CA PRO A 58 0.98 0.81 -9.65
C PRO A 58 0.07 1.34 -10.76
N LEU A 59 -1.19 0.93 -10.74
CA LEU A 59 -2.21 1.50 -11.62
C LEU A 59 -2.92 2.66 -10.96
N LEU A 60 -3.22 2.55 -9.68
CA LEU A 60 -3.90 3.59 -8.90
C LEU A 60 -3.05 3.97 -7.69
N TYR A 61 -3.21 5.20 -7.24
CA TYR A 61 -2.61 5.66 -6.00
C TYR A 61 -3.56 6.58 -5.25
N ALA A 62 -3.43 6.63 -3.93
CA ALA A 62 -4.18 7.55 -3.08
C ALA A 62 -3.22 8.22 -2.11
N PRO A 63 -3.02 9.55 -2.20
CA PRO A 63 -2.17 10.25 -1.24
C PRO A 63 -2.69 10.09 0.18
N VAL A 64 -1.79 9.86 1.13
CA VAL A 64 -2.12 9.79 2.55
C VAL A 64 -1.94 11.17 3.15
N ASP A 65 -3.00 11.67 3.78
CA ASP A 65 -2.89 12.90 4.57
C ASP A 65 -2.34 12.54 5.94
N SER A 66 -1.01 12.61 6.08
CA SER A 66 -0.32 12.25 7.30
C SER A 66 -0.67 13.16 8.47
N SER A 67 -1.18 14.37 8.22
CA SER A 67 -1.59 15.27 9.29
C SER A 67 -2.85 14.79 10.01
N ILE A 68 -3.64 13.95 9.35
CA ILE A 68 -4.84 13.34 9.96
C ILE A 68 -4.47 12.09 10.76
N LEU A 69 -3.58 11.26 10.22
CA LEU A 69 -3.24 9.95 10.78
C LEU A 69 -2.08 10.01 11.78
N PHE A 70 -1.15 10.91 11.52
CA PHE A 70 0.02 11.12 12.37
C PHE A 70 0.19 12.62 12.56
N GLU A 71 0.49 13.06 13.76
CA GLU A 71 0.88 14.46 13.98
C GLU A 71 2.25 14.73 13.35
N CYS A 72 2.46 14.36 12.06
CA CYS A 72 3.82 14.08 11.82
C CYS A 72 4.43 14.41 10.51
N TYR A 73 5.56 14.28 10.66
CA TYR A 73 6.76 14.45 9.87
C TYR A 73 7.12 13.15 9.19
N ASP A 74 7.80 13.22 8.05
CA ASP A 74 8.20 12.08 7.25
C ASP A 74 8.96 11.00 8.04
N LEU A 75 9.78 11.42 9.02
CA LEU A 75 10.54 10.48 9.82
C LEU A 75 9.62 9.53 10.60
N LYS A 76 8.59 10.06 11.24
CA LYS A 76 7.66 9.23 11.98
C LYS A 76 6.83 8.33 11.06
N TYR A 77 6.41 8.86 9.95
CA TYR A 77 5.69 8.10 8.94
C TYR A 77 6.52 6.90 8.47
N ASP A 78 7.80 7.15 8.13
CA ASP A 78 8.69 6.08 7.69
C ASP A 78 8.98 5.07 8.81
N GLU A 79 9.13 5.53 10.06
CA GLU A 79 9.32 4.63 11.21
C GLU A 79 8.14 3.68 11.39
N GLU A 80 6.93 4.16 11.22
CA GLU A 80 5.73 3.33 11.34
C GLU A 80 5.65 2.28 10.23
N ILE A 81 6.07 2.63 9.02
CA ILE A 81 6.14 1.66 7.93
C ILE A 81 7.17 0.59 8.26
N HIS A 82 8.34 0.97 8.74
CA HIS A 82 9.38 0.01 9.14
C HIS A 82 8.92 -0.91 10.27
N ALA A 83 8.20 -0.36 11.25
CA ALA A 83 7.66 -1.15 12.35
C ALA A 83 6.65 -2.19 11.85
N ALA A 84 5.78 -1.80 10.93
CA ALA A 84 4.83 -2.71 10.32
C ALA A 84 5.53 -3.77 9.46
N ASP A 85 6.53 -3.38 8.69
CA ASP A 85 7.32 -4.33 7.90
C ASP A 85 7.93 -5.40 8.79
N ASN A 86 8.54 -5.00 9.92
CA ASN A 86 9.17 -5.93 10.84
C ASN A 86 8.14 -6.87 11.48
N HIS A 87 6.97 -6.36 11.83
CA HIS A 87 5.90 -7.19 12.35
C HIS A 87 5.46 -8.25 11.33
N PHE A 88 5.23 -7.83 10.08
CA PHE A 88 4.70 -8.73 9.05
C PHE A 88 5.74 -9.71 8.50
N LYS A 89 7.03 -9.45 8.70
CA LYS A 89 8.08 -10.43 8.35
C LYS A 89 7.93 -11.74 9.11
N SER A 90 7.25 -11.74 10.25
CA SER A 90 7.00 -12.95 11.05
C SER A 90 5.63 -13.58 10.77
N GLN A 91 4.85 -13.01 9.84
CA GLN A 91 3.47 -13.43 9.59
C GLN A 91 3.32 -14.23 8.31
N MET A 92 2.37 -15.17 8.34
CA MET A 92 1.93 -15.86 7.12
C MET A 92 0.79 -15.08 6.49
N HIS A 93 0.78 -15.02 5.18
CA HIS A 93 -0.31 -14.37 4.46
C HIS A 93 -1.61 -15.15 4.70
N ASN A 94 -2.66 -14.44 5.11
CA ASN A 94 -3.99 -15.01 5.31
C ASN A 94 -5.02 -14.04 4.73
N LEU A 95 -5.85 -14.53 3.84
CA LEU A 95 -6.83 -13.69 3.14
C LEU A 95 -7.73 -12.91 4.09
N LEU A 96 -8.08 -13.49 5.24
CA LEU A 96 -9.02 -12.88 6.18
C LEU A 96 -8.33 -12.06 7.27
N THR A 97 -7.14 -12.44 7.72
CA THR A 97 -6.52 -11.85 8.91
C THR A 97 -5.18 -11.18 8.70
N ASN A 98 -4.39 -11.64 7.72
CA ASN A 98 -3.05 -11.10 7.44
C ASN A 98 -2.83 -11.01 5.94
N ASN A 99 -3.29 -9.93 5.32
CA ASN A 99 -3.08 -9.69 3.90
C ASN A 99 -2.43 -8.32 3.67
N CYS A 100 -2.24 -7.95 2.41
CA CYS A 100 -1.61 -6.68 2.06
C CYS A 100 -2.39 -5.46 2.61
N HIS A 101 -3.70 -5.55 2.72
CA HIS A 101 -4.51 -4.47 3.27
C HIS A 101 -4.27 -4.31 4.78
N HIS A 102 -4.06 -5.41 5.50
CA HIS A 102 -3.74 -5.36 6.92
C HIS A 102 -2.37 -4.74 7.17
N HIS A 103 -1.39 -5.01 6.29
CA HIS A 103 -0.08 -4.38 6.37
C HIS A 103 -0.20 -2.86 6.22
N VAL A 104 -0.91 -2.39 5.21
CA VAL A 104 -1.13 -0.94 5.02
C VAL A 104 -1.86 -0.34 6.20
N ALA A 105 -2.90 -1.02 6.72
CA ALA A 105 -3.64 -0.55 7.88
C ALA A 105 -2.73 -0.39 9.10
N MET A 106 -1.84 -1.34 9.33
CA MET A 106 -0.88 -1.25 10.43
C MET A 106 0.08 -0.07 10.27
N CYS A 107 0.57 0.16 9.04
CA CYS A 107 1.42 1.31 8.75
C CYS A 107 0.73 2.63 9.12
N LEU A 108 -0.57 2.71 8.92
CA LEU A 108 -1.36 3.93 9.15
C LEU A 108 -1.99 3.98 10.54
N HIS A 109 -1.71 3.01 11.41
CA HIS A 109 -2.36 2.89 12.73
C HIS A 109 -3.88 2.77 12.64
N GLU A 110 -4.38 2.25 11.52
CA GLU A 110 -5.80 2.03 11.36
C GLU A 110 -6.14 0.60 11.82
N PRO A 111 -6.99 0.42 12.82
CA PRO A 111 -7.29 -0.92 13.33
C PRO A 111 -8.12 -1.77 12.39
N ASN A 112 -8.72 -1.17 11.35
CA ASN A 112 -9.63 -1.86 10.45
C ASN A 112 -9.17 -1.75 9.01
N ALA A 113 -8.73 -2.88 8.44
CA ALA A 113 -8.28 -2.94 7.05
C ALA A 113 -9.39 -2.58 6.06
N PHE A 114 -10.64 -2.86 6.40
CA PHE A 114 -11.78 -2.49 5.57
C PHE A 114 -11.93 -0.97 5.45
N ALA A 115 -11.67 -0.25 6.54
CA ALA A 115 -11.68 1.22 6.52
C ALA A 115 -10.61 1.78 5.60
N VAL A 116 -9.41 1.17 5.59
CA VAL A 116 -8.34 1.55 4.66
C VAL A 116 -8.77 1.32 3.22
N TRP A 117 -9.41 0.20 2.94
CA TRP A 117 -9.90 -0.13 1.60
C TRP A 117 -10.92 0.90 1.11
N ILE A 118 -11.88 1.28 1.96
CA ILE A 118 -12.86 2.33 1.62
C ILE A 118 -12.17 3.67 1.40
N MET A 119 -11.28 4.07 2.29
CA MET A 119 -10.52 5.31 2.16
C MET A 119 -9.74 5.36 0.85
N PHE A 120 -9.09 4.27 0.49
CA PHE A 120 -8.35 4.19 -0.76
C PHE A 120 -9.26 4.44 -1.96
N TRP A 121 -10.39 3.73 -2.05
CA TRP A 121 -11.28 3.84 -3.20
C TRP A 121 -11.96 5.20 -3.30
N ARG A 122 -12.15 5.90 -2.19
CA ARG A 122 -12.66 7.26 -2.21
C ARG A 122 -11.67 8.27 -2.79
N ASN A 123 -10.38 8.01 -2.67
CA ASN A 123 -9.32 8.96 -3.01
C ASN A 123 -8.41 8.47 -4.13
N ALA A 124 -8.68 7.32 -4.71
CA ALA A 124 -7.82 6.72 -5.71
C ALA A 124 -7.76 7.55 -6.98
N ARG A 125 -6.56 7.70 -7.50
CA ARG A 125 -6.27 8.42 -8.74
C ARG A 125 -5.50 7.51 -9.68
N LEU A 126 -5.71 7.67 -10.98
CA LEU A 126 -4.95 6.92 -11.96
C LEU A 126 -3.49 7.38 -11.95
N ALA A 127 -2.57 6.43 -11.89
CA ALA A 127 -1.16 6.76 -11.97
C ALA A 127 -0.84 7.36 -13.33
N PRO A 128 -0.02 8.43 -13.38
CA PRO A 128 0.35 9.04 -14.66
C PRO A 128 1.02 8.02 -15.58
N ASN A 129 0.77 8.19 -16.90
CA ASN A 129 1.31 7.33 -17.95
C ASN A 129 0.81 5.87 -17.93
N ARG A 130 -0.30 5.62 -17.24
CA ARG A 130 -0.97 4.32 -17.24
C ARG A 130 -2.21 4.28 -18.13
N VAL A 131 -2.60 5.44 -18.63
CA VAL A 131 -3.75 5.57 -19.54
C VAL A 131 -3.31 5.13 -20.93
N ARG A 132 -4.09 4.28 -21.52
CA ARG A 132 -3.87 3.83 -22.90
C ARG A 132 -5.15 3.99 -23.71
#